data_672ff59bcfe179151a6bf941312f44c8
#
_entry.id   672ff59bcfe179151a6bf941312f44c8
#
_cell.length_a   1.000
_cell.length_b   1.000
_cell.length_c   1.000
_cell.angle_alpha   90.00
_cell.angle_beta   90.00
_cell.angle_gamma   90.00
#
_symmetry.space_group_name_H-M   'P 1'
#
loop_
_entity.id
_entity.type
_entity.pdbx_description
1 polymer ?
#
loop_
_entity_poly.entity_id
_entity_poly.type
_entity_poly.pdbx_seq_one_letter_code
_entity_poly.pdbx_strand_id
1 'polypeptide(L)'
;MVNDTIADMLTRIRNANLAKHQIVQIPLTKVTKSIAQVLLREELINSFEELRNGTQSSLLLSLKYTGKTRTPSIQKIQRISKPGLRIYSRAKKMPRVLGGFGTAILSTSNGLMTDTEARQKNVGGEILCYIT
;
A
#
# COMPACT_ATOMS: atom_id res chain seq x y z
N MET A 1 2.91 6.96 -22.83
CA MET A 1 3.67 6.43 -21.69
C MET A 1 2.69 6.10 -20.57
N VAL A 2 2.73 4.88 -20.08
CA VAL A 2 1.87 4.47 -18.96
C VAL A 2 2.57 4.82 -17.67
N ASN A 3 1.90 5.64 -16.86
CA ASN A 3 2.44 6.09 -15.57
C ASN A 3 1.80 5.28 -14.45
N ASP A 4 2.59 4.44 -13.80
CA ASP A 4 2.11 3.64 -12.66
C ASP A 4 2.56 4.29 -11.36
N THR A 5 1.73 5.18 -10.83
CA THR A 5 2.01 5.87 -9.58
C THR A 5 2.04 4.91 -8.40
N ILE A 6 1.28 3.81 -8.48
CA ILE A 6 1.28 2.79 -7.42
C ILE A 6 2.64 2.11 -7.37
N ALA A 7 3.16 1.66 -8.53
CA ALA A 7 4.49 1.02 -8.59
C ALA A 7 5.58 1.94 -8.07
N ASP A 8 5.52 3.23 -8.43
CA ASP A 8 6.47 4.22 -7.94
C ASP A 8 6.41 4.34 -6.41
N MET A 9 5.20 4.42 -5.86
CA MET A 9 5.01 4.48 -4.41
C MET A 9 5.60 3.27 -3.70
N LEU A 10 5.31 2.06 -4.20
CA LEU A 10 5.80 0.82 -3.61
C LEU A 10 7.33 0.73 -3.68
N THR A 11 7.91 1.17 -4.79
CA THR A 11 9.36 1.20 -4.96
C THR A 11 10.02 2.15 -3.98
N ARG A 12 9.45 3.35 -3.79
CA ARG A 12 9.97 4.34 -2.85
C ARG A 12 9.92 3.82 -1.41
N ILE A 13 8.83 3.16 -1.03
CA ILE A 13 8.72 2.55 0.31
C ILE A 13 9.75 1.44 0.47
N ARG A 14 9.90 0.58 -0.53
CA ARG A 14 10.87 -0.52 -0.49
C ARG A 14 12.29 0.00 -0.32
N ASN A 15 12.67 1.00 -1.11
CA ASN A 15 14.01 1.59 -1.06
C ASN A 15 14.26 2.30 0.28
N ALA A 16 13.26 3.00 0.80
CA ALA A 16 13.37 3.66 2.10
C ALA A 16 13.56 2.65 3.23
N ASN A 17 12.86 1.51 3.16
CA ASN A 17 13.01 0.44 4.14
C ASN A 17 14.43 -0.17 4.09
N LEU A 18 14.97 -0.38 2.89
CA LEU A 18 16.33 -0.91 2.73
C LEU A 18 17.37 0.03 3.33
N ALA A 19 17.19 1.34 3.14
CA ALA A 19 18.08 2.34 3.69
C ALA A 19 17.74 2.73 5.13
N LYS A 20 16.65 2.18 5.67
CA LYS A 20 16.14 2.46 7.01
C LYS A 20 15.86 3.94 7.23
N HIS A 21 15.31 4.60 6.21
CA HIS A 21 14.86 5.98 6.32
C HIS A 21 13.59 6.06 7.14
N GLN A 22 13.46 7.10 7.96
CA GLN A 22 12.26 7.33 8.77
C GLN A 22 11.12 7.90 7.92
N ILE A 23 11.43 8.77 6.97
CA ILE A 23 10.44 9.48 6.16
C ILE A 23 10.67 9.15 4.69
N VAL A 24 9.58 8.91 3.97
CA VAL A 24 9.63 8.75 2.52
C VAL A 24 8.62 9.70 1.88
N GLN A 25 9.05 10.37 0.80
CA GLN A 25 8.23 11.32 0.06
C GLN A 25 7.66 10.64 -1.18
N ILE A 26 6.35 10.78 -1.37
CA ILE A 26 5.60 10.13 -2.44
C ILE A 26 4.72 11.18 -3.12
N PRO A 27 4.60 11.18 -4.47
CA PRO A 27 3.67 12.09 -5.13
C PRO A 27 2.25 11.90 -4.60
N LEU A 28 1.56 13.02 -4.33
CA LEU A 28 0.20 12.99 -3.81
C LEU A 28 -0.78 12.80 -4.96
N THR A 29 -1.50 11.69 -4.95
CA THR A 29 -2.64 11.42 -5.81
C THR A 29 -3.76 10.85 -4.96
N LYS A 30 -4.94 10.72 -5.55
CA LYS A 30 -6.07 10.08 -4.87
C LYS A 30 -5.72 8.67 -4.44
N VAL A 31 -5.08 7.93 -5.33
CA VAL A 31 -4.73 6.52 -5.09
C VAL A 31 -3.63 6.40 -4.03
N THR A 32 -2.57 7.19 -4.12
CA THR A 32 -1.47 7.10 -3.14
C THR A 32 -1.95 7.50 -1.76
N LYS A 33 -2.82 8.52 -1.65
CA LYS A 33 -3.39 8.89 -0.37
C LYS A 33 -4.27 7.77 0.20
N SER A 34 -5.08 7.12 -0.65
CA SER A 34 -5.93 6.02 -0.21
C SER A 34 -5.10 4.83 0.27
N ILE A 35 -3.99 4.51 -0.41
CA ILE A 35 -3.07 3.46 0.03
C ILE A 35 -2.46 3.85 1.38
N ALA A 36 -2.03 5.08 1.55
CA ALA A 36 -1.46 5.55 2.82
C ALA A 36 -2.48 5.42 3.96
N GLN A 37 -3.75 5.73 3.70
CA GLN A 37 -4.81 5.56 4.69
C GLN A 37 -4.98 4.09 5.11
N VAL A 38 -4.93 3.16 4.15
CA VAL A 38 -5.01 1.73 4.44
C VAL A 38 -3.80 1.28 5.26
N LEU A 39 -2.59 1.71 4.88
CA LEU A 39 -1.38 1.38 5.62
C LEU A 39 -1.44 1.86 7.06
N LEU A 40 -2.00 3.05 7.27
CA LEU A 40 -2.14 3.59 8.62
C LEU A 40 -3.16 2.80 9.44
N ARG A 41 -4.31 2.46 8.85
CA ARG A 41 -5.33 1.64 9.54
C ARG A 41 -4.79 0.28 9.96
N GLU A 42 -3.92 -0.31 9.14
CA GLU A 42 -3.31 -1.63 9.42
C GLU A 42 -2.05 -1.50 10.29
N GLU A 43 -1.75 -0.30 10.76
CA GLU A 43 -0.60 -0.02 11.64
C GLU A 43 0.73 -0.43 11.00
N LEU A 44 0.82 -0.32 9.67
CA LEU A 44 2.05 -0.62 8.92
C LEU A 44 2.95 0.60 8.79
N ILE A 45 2.41 1.79 8.99
CA ILE A 45 3.17 3.04 9.07
C ILE A 45 2.76 3.79 10.33
N ASN A 46 3.60 4.70 10.81
CA ASN A 46 3.28 5.49 12.01
C ASN A 46 2.29 6.60 11.70
N SER A 47 2.48 7.29 10.58
CA SER A 47 1.64 8.43 10.20
C SER A 47 1.93 8.83 8.77
N PHE A 48 1.09 9.71 8.23
CA PHE A 48 1.39 10.38 6.97
C PHE A 48 0.89 11.81 7.02
N GLU A 49 1.50 12.67 6.23
CA GLU A 49 1.13 14.07 6.09
C GLU A 49 1.08 14.46 4.63
N GLU A 50 0.19 15.39 4.31
CA GLU A 50 0.15 16.00 2.98
C GLU A 50 1.01 17.26 3.00
N LEU A 51 1.92 17.34 2.05
CA LEU A 51 2.73 18.54 1.85
C LEU A 51 2.30 19.18 0.53
N ARG A 52 1.67 20.33 0.62
CA ARG A 52 1.23 21.08 -0.56
C ARG A 52 2.15 22.30 -0.72
N ASN A 53 2.88 22.30 -1.83
CA ASN A 53 3.87 23.35 -2.10
C ASN A 53 3.68 23.84 -3.53
N GLY A 54 2.88 24.91 -3.69
CA GLY A 54 2.59 25.47 -5.01
C GLY A 54 1.83 24.49 -5.88
N THR A 55 2.38 24.20 -7.06
CA THR A 55 1.77 23.27 -8.02
C THR A 55 2.08 21.81 -7.71
N GLN A 56 3.05 21.55 -6.83
CA GLN A 56 3.45 20.19 -6.47
C GLN A 56 2.91 19.84 -5.11
N SER A 57 2.43 18.61 -4.99
CA SER A 57 1.92 18.07 -3.73
C SER A 57 2.52 16.71 -3.49
N SER A 58 2.85 16.44 -2.24
CA SER A 58 3.50 15.21 -1.85
C SER A 58 2.86 14.63 -0.59
N LEU A 59 3.01 13.32 -0.41
CA LEU A 59 2.75 12.65 0.85
C LEU A 59 4.06 12.35 1.53
N LEU A 60 4.14 12.61 2.82
CA LEU A 60 5.26 12.20 3.64
C LEU A 60 4.80 11.07 4.53
N LEU A 61 5.34 9.87 4.32
CA LEU A 61 5.02 8.72 5.15
C LEU A 61 6.09 8.55 6.21
N SER A 62 5.66 8.40 7.46
CA SER A 62 6.56 8.02 8.54
C SER A 62 6.54 6.51 8.67
N LEU A 63 7.64 5.87 8.27
CA LEU A 63 7.74 4.42 8.27
C LEU A 63 7.92 3.87 9.67
N LYS A 64 7.42 2.67 9.89
CA LYS A 64 7.43 2.03 11.20
C LYS A 64 8.50 0.96 11.26
N TYR A 65 9.32 1.01 12.30
CA TYR A 65 10.35 0.01 12.58
C TYR A 65 10.17 -0.51 13.99
N THR A 66 10.55 -1.76 14.22
CA THR A 66 10.43 -2.39 15.52
C THR A 66 11.75 -2.99 15.97
N GLY A 67 11.99 -2.99 17.28
CA GLY A 67 13.17 -3.60 17.89
C GLY A 67 14.43 -2.76 17.75
N LYS A 68 15.51 -3.25 18.36
CA LYS A 68 16.80 -2.57 18.35
C LYS A 68 17.47 -2.59 16.99
N THR A 69 17.17 -3.61 16.16
CA THR A 69 17.73 -3.76 14.82
C THR A 69 16.95 -2.95 13.78
N ARG A 70 15.90 -2.25 14.18
CA ARG A 70 15.04 -1.46 13.31
C ARG A 70 14.51 -2.28 12.13
N THR A 71 13.79 -3.36 12.46
CA THR A 71 13.14 -4.19 11.47
C THR A 71 11.90 -3.48 10.93
N PRO A 72 11.77 -3.29 9.60
CA PRO A 72 10.58 -2.62 9.05
C PRO A 72 9.31 -3.42 9.31
N SER A 73 8.21 -2.72 9.61
CA SER A 73 6.89 -3.37 9.71
C SER A 73 6.43 -3.87 8.35
N ILE A 74 6.76 -3.15 7.27
CA ILE A 74 6.56 -3.61 5.91
C ILE A 74 7.86 -4.29 5.47
N GLN A 75 7.89 -5.61 5.49
CA GLN A 75 9.10 -6.35 5.14
C GLN A 75 9.20 -6.60 3.65
N LYS A 76 8.08 -6.92 3.01
CA LYS A 76 8.02 -7.18 1.58
C LYS A 76 6.78 -6.54 0.99
N ILE A 77 6.91 -5.93 -0.17
CA ILE A 77 5.80 -5.30 -0.87
C ILE A 77 5.91 -5.66 -2.35
N GLN A 78 4.81 -6.19 -2.89
CA GLN A 78 4.81 -6.74 -4.25
C GLN A 78 3.62 -6.21 -5.03
N ARG A 79 3.88 -5.62 -6.19
CA ARG A 79 2.85 -5.16 -7.12
C ARG A 79 2.21 -6.37 -7.80
N ILE A 80 0.87 -6.46 -7.78
CA ILE A 80 0.13 -7.58 -8.39
C ILE A 80 -0.52 -7.13 -9.70
N SER A 81 -1.52 -6.22 -9.65
CA SER A 81 -2.08 -5.65 -10.87
C SER A 81 -1.11 -4.65 -11.48
N LYS A 82 -1.00 -4.67 -12.79
CA LYS A 82 -0.15 -3.75 -13.56
C LYS A 82 -0.98 -3.10 -14.65
N PRO A 83 -0.57 -1.94 -15.20
CA PRO A 83 -1.37 -1.29 -16.25
C PRO A 83 -1.66 -2.19 -17.44
N GLY A 84 -0.74 -3.07 -17.82
CA GLY A 84 -0.93 -4.01 -18.93
C GLY A 84 -1.56 -5.34 -18.54
N LEU A 85 -1.72 -5.61 -17.24
CA LEU A 85 -2.29 -6.88 -16.76
C LEU A 85 -2.98 -6.64 -15.43
N ARG A 86 -4.31 -6.48 -15.47
CA ARG A 86 -5.12 -6.25 -14.28
C ARG A 86 -5.56 -7.58 -13.69
N ILE A 87 -5.43 -7.73 -12.38
CA ILE A 87 -5.77 -8.94 -11.64
C ILE A 87 -6.94 -8.64 -10.71
N TYR A 88 -8.03 -9.39 -10.85
CA TYR A 88 -9.25 -9.22 -10.06
C TYR A 88 -9.54 -10.48 -9.27
N SER A 89 -10.27 -10.32 -8.15
CA SER A 89 -10.73 -11.45 -7.36
C SER A 89 -12.12 -11.19 -6.84
N ARG A 90 -12.92 -12.26 -6.77
CA ARG A 90 -14.23 -12.24 -6.10
C ARG A 90 -14.02 -12.45 -4.61
N ALA A 91 -14.98 -11.97 -3.80
CA ALA A 91 -14.92 -12.12 -2.35
C ALA A 91 -14.72 -13.58 -1.91
N LYS A 92 -15.42 -14.51 -2.55
CA LYS A 92 -15.35 -15.94 -2.20
C LYS A 92 -14.01 -16.59 -2.55
N LYS A 93 -13.28 -16.02 -3.52
CA LYS A 93 -12.00 -16.57 -3.99
C LYS A 93 -10.83 -15.64 -3.66
N MET A 94 -11.02 -14.76 -2.68
CA MET A 94 -9.99 -13.83 -2.28
C MET A 94 -8.77 -14.57 -1.75
N PRO A 95 -7.57 -14.37 -2.31
CA PRO A 95 -6.38 -15.06 -1.84
C PRO A 95 -5.97 -14.59 -0.46
N ARG A 96 -5.39 -15.50 0.31
CA ARG A 96 -4.78 -15.16 1.59
C ARG A 96 -3.27 -15.08 1.39
N VAL A 97 -2.70 -13.93 1.70
CA VAL A 97 -1.26 -13.71 1.55
C VAL A 97 -0.55 -14.43 2.70
N LEU A 98 0.36 -15.35 2.35
CA LEU A 98 1.11 -16.16 3.34
C LEU A 98 0.21 -16.78 4.40
N GLY A 99 -0.90 -17.41 3.97
CA GLY A 99 -1.82 -18.09 4.90
C GLY A 99 -2.51 -17.16 5.89
N GLY A 100 -2.59 -15.86 5.59
CA GLY A 100 -3.22 -14.87 6.45
C GLY A 100 -2.23 -13.99 7.21
N PHE A 101 -0.92 -14.25 7.10
CA PHE A 101 0.10 -13.41 7.74
C PHE A 101 0.41 -12.14 6.96
N GLY A 102 0.05 -12.12 5.68
CA GLY A 102 0.23 -10.93 4.86
C GLY A 102 -1.08 -10.24 4.59
N THR A 103 -1.01 -9.10 3.90
CA THR A 103 -2.17 -8.26 3.58
C THR A 103 -2.19 -7.97 2.09
N ALA A 104 -3.36 -8.07 1.46
CA ALA A 104 -3.56 -7.57 0.11
C ALA A 104 -4.33 -6.26 0.17
N ILE A 105 -3.95 -5.30 -0.66
CA ILE A 105 -4.72 -4.05 -0.81
C ILE A 105 -5.49 -4.16 -2.11
N LEU A 106 -6.80 -3.96 -2.03
CA LEU A 106 -7.71 -4.07 -3.17
C LEU A 106 -8.39 -2.75 -3.46
N SER A 107 -8.69 -2.54 -4.74
CA SER A 107 -9.57 -1.46 -5.18
C SER A 107 -10.95 -2.06 -5.45
N THR A 108 -11.94 -1.66 -4.65
CA THR A 108 -13.30 -2.16 -4.75
C THR A 108 -14.26 -1.00 -5.07
N SER A 109 -15.52 -1.33 -5.32
CA SER A 109 -16.56 -0.32 -5.52
C SER A 109 -16.76 0.57 -4.27
N ASN A 110 -16.35 0.08 -3.10
CA ASN A 110 -16.47 0.80 -1.83
C ASN A 110 -15.15 1.47 -1.44
N GLY A 111 -14.19 1.61 -2.36
CA GLY A 111 -12.89 2.23 -2.11
C GLY A 111 -11.78 1.21 -1.92
N LEU A 112 -10.60 1.68 -1.52
CA LEU A 112 -9.48 0.81 -1.24
C LEU A 112 -9.62 0.18 0.15
N MET A 113 -9.32 -1.10 0.22
CA MET A 113 -9.42 -1.85 1.48
C MET A 113 -8.51 -3.06 1.45
N THR A 114 -8.36 -3.72 2.61
CA THR A 114 -7.59 -4.95 2.70
C THR A 114 -8.44 -6.14 2.27
N ASP A 115 -7.77 -7.27 2.01
CA ASP A 115 -8.45 -8.52 1.69
C ASP A 115 -9.38 -8.97 2.82
N THR A 116 -8.97 -8.78 4.08
CA THR A 116 -9.79 -9.11 5.24
C THR A 116 -11.07 -8.29 5.25
N GLU A 117 -10.97 -6.99 5.04
CA GLU A 117 -12.14 -6.12 4.97
C GLU A 117 -13.06 -6.48 3.82
N ALA A 118 -12.47 -6.80 2.65
CA ALA A 118 -13.24 -7.19 1.47
C ALA A 118 -14.01 -8.50 1.71
N ARG A 119 -13.39 -9.47 2.36
CA ARG A 119 -14.07 -10.73 2.72
C ARG A 119 -15.23 -10.48 3.69
N GLN A 120 -15.02 -9.64 4.70
CA GLN A 120 -16.06 -9.31 5.67
C GLN A 120 -17.24 -8.60 5.02
N LYS A 121 -16.98 -7.72 4.06
CA LYS A 121 -18.03 -6.98 3.36
C LYS A 121 -18.59 -7.73 2.15
N ASN A 122 -18.04 -8.92 1.87
CA ASN A 122 -18.44 -9.77 0.74
C ASN A 122 -18.36 -9.01 -0.59
N VAL A 123 -17.25 -8.28 -0.81
CA VAL A 123 -16.99 -7.56 -2.06
C VAL A 123 -15.69 -8.05 -2.68
N GLY A 124 -15.65 -8.05 -4.00
CA GLY A 124 -14.44 -8.33 -4.74
C GLY A 124 -13.88 -7.06 -5.35
N GLY A 125 -12.71 -7.16 -5.96
CA GLY A 125 -12.09 -6.02 -6.61
C GLY A 125 -10.77 -6.35 -7.25
N GLU A 126 -10.08 -5.29 -7.66
CA GLU A 126 -8.76 -5.40 -8.26
C GLU A 126 -7.70 -5.51 -7.17
N ILE A 127 -6.84 -6.52 -7.29
CA ILE A 127 -5.75 -6.72 -6.32
C ILE A 127 -4.59 -5.81 -6.74
N LEU A 128 -4.30 -4.79 -5.94
CA LEU A 128 -3.25 -3.83 -6.26
C LEU A 128 -1.87 -4.34 -5.86
N CYS A 129 -1.73 -4.84 -4.65
CA CYS A 129 -0.44 -5.29 -4.14
C CYS A 129 -0.61 -6.25 -2.97
N TYR A 130 0.46 -6.99 -2.66
CA TYR A 130 0.58 -7.80 -1.44
C TYR A 130 1.64 -7.19 -0.55
N ILE A 131 1.40 -7.19 0.77
CA ILE A 131 2.31 -6.65 1.78
C ILE A 131 2.51 -7.72 2.86
N THR A 132 3.76 -7.97 3.22
CA THR A 132 4.09 -8.88 4.33
C THR A 132 5.07 -8.25 5.30
#